data_ad73db23835445a6a3ddd2dc627874f3
#
_entry.id   ad73db23835445a6a3ddd2dc627874f3
#
_cell.length_a   1.000
_cell.length_b   1.000
_cell.length_c   1.000
_cell.angle_alpha   90.00
_cell.angle_beta   90.00
_cell.angle_gamma   90.00
#
_symmetry.space_group_name_H-M   'P 1'
#
loop_
_entity.id
_entity.type
_entity.pdbx_description
1 polymer ?
#
loop_
_entity_poly.entity_id
_entity_poly.type
_entity_poly.pdbx_seq_one_letter_code
_entity_poly.pdbx_strand_id
1 'polypeptide(L)'
;MRVLEGVNARHLDASQLIAPGAHPMGATGPFDPKFELIVGDLSFISLTLVLPALTPLLAPRGRLLLLVKPQFELQPADIGKGGIVRDAALYAQVEQRLRAACADAGLTVLHWLDSPIAGGDGNREFFIHACCPSDQPQQTQKP
;
A
#
# COMPACT_ATOMS: atom_id res chain seq x y z
N MET A 1 10.11 5.43 -18.48
CA MET A 1 9.93 4.68 -17.22
C MET A 1 11.29 4.52 -16.55
N ARG A 2 11.37 4.74 -15.24
CA ARG A 2 12.59 4.52 -14.45
C ARG A 2 12.41 3.29 -13.57
N VAL A 3 13.42 2.43 -13.52
CA VAL A 3 13.43 1.24 -12.67
C VAL A 3 14.43 1.47 -11.54
N LEU A 4 14.03 1.15 -10.32
CA LEU A 4 14.86 1.12 -9.13
C LEU A 4 14.93 -0.32 -8.64
N GLU A 5 16.12 -0.89 -8.62
CA GLU A 5 16.34 -2.25 -8.12
C GLU A 5 16.95 -2.23 -6.73
N GLY A 6 16.74 -3.31 -5.96
CA GLY A 6 17.31 -3.46 -4.62
C GLY A 6 16.72 -2.53 -3.57
N VAL A 7 15.52 -1.98 -3.81
CA VAL A 7 14.82 -1.10 -2.87
C VAL A 7 13.73 -1.88 -2.14
N ASN A 8 13.75 -1.83 -0.81
CA ASN A 8 12.69 -2.41 0.01
C ASN A 8 11.55 -1.41 0.17
N ALA A 9 10.36 -1.78 -0.29
CA ALA A 9 9.17 -0.92 -0.25
C ALA A 9 8.83 -0.42 1.17
N ARG A 10 9.16 -1.18 2.21
CA ARG A 10 8.97 -0.78 3.61
C ARG A 10 9.73 0.48 3.99
N HIS A 11 10.87 0.70 3.34
CA HIS A 11 11.79 1.81 3.62
C HIS A 11 11.89 2.80 2.47
N LEU A 12 10.96 2.70 1.52
CA LEU A 12 10.92 3.61 0.38
C LEU A 12 10.59 5.03 0.84
N ASP A 13 11.37 5.98 0.38
CA ASP A 13 11.14 7.40 0.61
C ASP A 13 11.28 8.23 -0.68
N ALA A 14 10.83 9.47 -0.61
CA ALA A 14 10.82 10.38 -1.75
C ALA A 14 12.23 10.62 -2.34
N SER A 15 13.27 10.62 -1.52
CA SER A 15 14.65 10.90 -1.97
C SER A 15 15.18 9.85 -2.94
N GLN A 16 14.76 8.58 -2.76
CA GLN A 16 15.14 7.48 -3.64
C GLN A 16 14.48 7.57 -5.02
N LEU A 17 13.36 8.31 -5.11
CA LEU A 17 12.59 8.47 -6.34
C LEU A 17 13.08 9.63 -7.21
N ILE A 18 13.92 10.51 -6.66
CA ILE A 18 14.47 11.66 -7.36
C ILE A 18 15.65 11.21 -8.22
N ALA A 19 15.60 11.51 -9.52
CA ALA A 19 16.74 11.27 -10.40
C ALA A 19 17.86 12.26 -10.06
N PRO A 20 19.15 11.82 -10.07
CA PRO A 20 20.26 12.76 -9.96
C PRO A 20 20.14 13.87 -11.02
N GLY A 21 20.11 15.13 -10.57
CA GLY A 21 19.96 16.29 -11.47
C GLY A 21 18.54 16.66 -11.88
N ALA A 22 17.52 15.92 -11.43
CA ALA A 22 16.12 16.22 -11.74
C ALA A 22 15.51 17.21 -10.74
N HIS A 23 16.05 18.42 -10.66
CA HIS A 23 15.30 19.55 -10.11
C HIS A 23 14.51 20.20 -11.26
N PRO A 24 13.18 20.38 -11.12
CA PRO A 24 12.46 21.20 -12.08
C PRO A 24 13.10 22.59 -12.12
N MET A 25 13.44 23.07 -13.30
CA MET A 25 13.99 24.41 -13.48
C MET A 25 13.02 25.43 -12.81
N GLY A 26 13.52 26.13 -11.80
CA GLY A 26 12.76 27.17 -11.09
C GLY A 26 12.11 26.78 -9.76
N ALA A 27 12.26 25.54 -9.30
CA ALA A 27 11.76 25.15 -7.97
C ALA A 27 12.74 25.55 -6.87
N THR A 28 12.34 26.48 -6.03
CA THR A 28 13.05 26.87 -4.80
C THR A 28 12.54 26.04 -3.63
N GLY A 29 12.91 24.77 -3.55
CA GLY A 29 12.50 23.92 -2.42
C GLY A 29 12.86 22.45 -2.64
N PRO A 30 12.76 21.60 -1.59
CA PRO A 30 12.96 20.17 -1.75
C PRO A 30 11.90 19.61 -2.70
N PHE A 31 12.34 18.88 -3.72
CA PHE A 31 11.44 18.17 -4.63
C PHE A 31 10.77 17.02 -3.86
N ASP A 32 9.46 17.11 -3.70
CA ASP A 32 8.63 16.10 -3.02
C ASP A 32 7.74 15.42 -4.06
N PRO A 33 8.17 14.27 -4.64
CA PRO A 33 7.40 13.59 -5.66
C PRO A 33 6.10 13.06 -5.08
N LYS A 34 4.98 13.38 -5.73
CA LYS A 34 3.65 12.88 -5.41
C LYS A 34 3.08 12.15 -6.61
N PHE A 35 2.40 11.03 -6.35
CA PHE A 35 1.82 10.19 -7.37
C PHE A 35 0.31 10.17 -7.27
N GLU A 36 -0.36 10.25 -8.40
CA GLU A 36 -1.82 10.16 -8.50
C GLU A 36 -2.31 8.72 -8.35
N LEU A 37 -1.47 7.76 -8.73
CA LEU A 37 -1.76 6.34 -8.61
C LEU A 37 -0.49 5.57 -8.22
N ILE A 38 -0.60 4.79 -7.16
CA ILE A 38 0.40 3.80 -6.76
C ILE A 38 -0.24 2.43 -6.88
N VAL A 39 0.41 1.53 -7.59
CA VAL A 39 0.02 0.12 -7.70
C VAL A 39 1.12 -0.76 -7.12
N GLY A 40 0.76 -1.88 -6.53
CA GLY A 40 1.75 -2.79 -5.96
C GLY A 40 1.31 -4.23 -5.94
N ASP A 41 2.28 -5.09 -6.25
CA ASP A 41 2.23 -6.54 -6.10
C ASP A 41 3.47 -6.95 -5.30
N LEU A 42 3.31 -7.16 -4.00
CA LEU A 42 4.39 -7.41 -3.06
C LEU A 42 4.25 -8.79 -2.43
N SER A 43 5.38 -9.47 -2.24
CA SER A 43 5.44 -10.77 -1.60
C SER A 43 6.33 -10.74 -0.36
N PHE A 44 6.07 -11.66 0.58
CA PHE A 44 6.86 -11.86 1.80
C PHE A 44 6.89 -10.66 2.76
N ILE A 45 5.88 -9.81 2.68
CA ILE A 45 5.71 -8.68 3.59
C ILE A 45 4.22 -8.39 3.77
N SER A 46 3.82 -8.02 4.99
CA SER A 46 2.48 -7.50 5.23
C SER A 46 2.34 -6.08 4.67
N LEU A 47 1.22 -5.81 4.01
CA LEU A 47 0.91 -4.46 3.52
C LEU A 47 0.80 -3.44 4.65
N THR A 48 0.47 -3.86 5.88
CA THR A 48 0.47 -2.97 7.05
C THR A 48 1.82 -2.31 7.30
N LEU A 49 2.90 -2.96 6.90
CA LEU A 49 4.27 -2.44 7.05
C LEU A 49 4.70 -1.53 5.89
N VAL A 50 4.03 -1.64 4.75
CA VAL A 50 4.35 -0.88 3.52
C VAL A 50 3.53 0.40 3.42
N LEU A 51 2.27 0.38 3.86
CA LEU A 51 1.36 1.53 3.81
C LEU A 51 1.95 2.82 4.39
N PRO A 52 2.65 2.82 5.54
CA PRO A 52 3.26 4.04 6.07
C PRO A 52 4.32 4.66 5.15
N ALA A 53 5.00 3.86 4.34
CA ALA A 53 5.99 4.36 3.37
C ALA A 53 5.34 4.87 2.08
N LEU A 54 4.24 4.27 1.65
CA LEU A 54 3.55 4.64 0.40
C LEU A 54 2.64 5.85 0.54
N THR A 55 1.97 6.00 1.68
CA THR A 55 0.99 7.07 1.89
C THR A 55 1.57 8.47 1.69
N PRO A 56 2.77 8.80 2.20
CA PRO A 56 3.38 10.11 1.97
C PRO A 56 3.70 10.42 0.51
N LEU A 57 3.76 9.39 -0.34
CA LEU A 57 4.06 9.52 -1.77
C LEU A 57 2.81 9.77 -2.62
N LEU A 58 1.61 9.70 -2.03
CA LEU A 58 0.36 9.97 -2.74
C LEU A 58 0.12 11.47 -2.86
N ALA A 59 -0.29 11.88 -4.06
CA ALA A 59 -0.85 13.21 -4.29
C ALA A 59 -2.18 13.38 -3.54
N PRO A 60 -2.63 14.61 -3.28
CA PRO A 60 -4.01 14.86 -2.84
C PRO A 60 -4.99 14.16 -3.79
N ARG A 61 -5.94 13.40 -3.25
CA ARG A 61 -6.84 12.51 -4.00
C ARG A 61 -6.14 11.37 -4.74
N GLY A 62 -4.86 11.15 -4.51
CA GLY A 62 -4.12 10.03 -5.08
C GLY A 62 -4.71 8.70 -4.64
N ARG A 63 -4.58 7.69 -5.47
CA ARG A 63 -5.14 6.36 -5.28
C ARG A 63 -4.07 5.30 -5.12
N LEU A 64 -4.40 4.31 -4.32
CA LEU A 64 -3.58 3.15 -4.05
C LEU A 64 -4.35 1.90 -4.46
N LEU A 65 -3.74 1.04 -5.27
CA LEU A 65 -4.29 -0.26 -5.63
C LEU A 65 -3.23 -1.32 -5.37
N LEU A 66 -3.43 -2.12 -4.33
CA LEU A 66 -2.49 -3.15 -3.91
C LEU A 66 -3.12 -4.53 -4.00
N LEU A 67 -2.34 -5.49 -4.52
CA LEU A 67 -2.69 -6.90 -4.46
C LEU A 67 -2.47 -7.42 -3.04
N VAL A 68 -3.48 -8.02 -2.47
CA VAL A 68 -3.49 -8.61 -1.14
C VAL A 68 -3.29 -10.11 -1.25
N LYS A 69 -2.26 -10.60 -0.60
CA LYS A 69 -1.93 -12.03 -0.51
C LYS A 69 -2.10 -12.48 0.94
N PRO A 70 -3.23 -13.14 1.29
CA PRO A 70 -3.54 -13.49 2.67
C PRO A 70 -2.46 -14.27 3.40
N GLN A 71 -1.70 -15.10 2.70
CA GLN A 71 -0.59 -15.88 3.26
C GLN A 71 0.53 -15.00 3.87
N PHE A 72 0.63 -13.74 3.46
CA PHE A 72 1.61 -12.79 4.02
C PHE A 72 1.02 -11.84 5.07
N GLU A 73 -0.30 -11.94 5.31
CA GLU A 73 -1.01 -11.12 6.28
C GLU A 73 -1.38 -11.88 7.56
N LEU A 74 -1.35 -13.22 7.51
CA LEU A 74 -1.73 -14.10 8.60
C LEU A 74 -0.50 -14.60 9.39
N GLN A 75 -0.78 -15.07 10.62
CA GLN A 75 0.24 -15.74 11.41
C GLN A 75 0.56 -17.13 10.83
N PRO A 76 1.79 -17.62 10.98
CA PRO A 76 2.16 -18.96 10.48
C PRO A 76 1.24 -20.09 10.97
N ALA A 77 0.69 -19.97 12.19
CA ALA A 77 -0.23 -20.95 12.75
C ALA A 77 -1.58 -21.04 12.01
N ASP A 78 -1.97 -19.96 11.34
CA ASP A 78 -3.24 -19.86 10.60
C ASP A 78 -3.09 -20.33 9.15
N ILE A 79 -1.86 -20.61 8.72
CA ILE A 79 -1.55 -21.01 7.35
C ILE A 79 -1.34 -22.51 7.31
N GLY A 80 -2.07 -23.17 6.42
CA GLY A 80 -1.97 -24.62 6.22
C GLY A 80 -0.65 -25.06 5.57
N LYS A 81 -0.46 -26.39 5.51
CA LYS A 81 0.67 -27.00 4.85
C LYS A 81 0.83 -26.48 3.42
N GLY A 82 2.03 -26.06 3.05
CA GLY A 82 2.30 -25.50 1.72
C GLY A 82 1.95 -24.00 1.57
N GLY A 83 1.67 -23.30 2.67
CA GLY A 83 1.37 -21.86 2.62
C GLY A 83 -0.05 -21.52 2.14
N ILE A 84 -0.97 -22.50 2.16
CA ILE A 84 -2.33 -22.31 1.65
C ILE A 84 -3.29 -21.95 2.78
N VAL A 85 -4.02 -20.86 2.60
CA VAL A 85 -5.11 -20.43 3.49
C VAL A 85 -6.39 -21.13 3.07
N ARG A 86 -6.97 -21.93 3.96
CA ARG A 86 -8.15 -22.78 3.67
C ARG A 86 -9.43 -22.28 4.34
N ASP A 87 -9.31 -21.56 5.45
CA ASP A 87 -10.46 -21.08 6.20
C ASP A 87 -10.93 -19.73 5.67
N ALA A 88 -12.18 -19.69 5.19
CA ALA A 88 -12.77 -18.46 4.67
C ALA A 88 -12.91 -17.34 5.73
N ALA A 89 -13.01 -17.69 7.01
CA ALA A 89 -13.05 -16.71 8.10
C ALA A 89 -11.76 -15.91 8.20
N LEU A 90 -10.63 -16.48 7.81
CA LEU A 90 -9.34 -15.80 7.80
C LEU A 90 -9.26 -14.69 6.74
N TYR A 91 -9.96 -14.82 5.62
CA TYR A 91 -10.04 -13.76 4.62
C TYR A 91 -10.73 -12.51 5.14
N ALA A 92 -11.83 -12.69 5.89
CA ALA A 92 -12.52 -11.57 6.55
C ALA A 92 -11.63 -10.88 7.58
N GLN A 93 -10.82 -11.64 8.30
CA GLN A 93 -9.84 -11.12 9.27
C GLN A 93 -8.75 -10.29 8.57
N VAL A 94 -8.24 -10.76 7.43
CA VAL A 94 -7.26 -10.02 6.62
C VAL A 94 -7.85 -8.71 6.11
N GLU A 95 -9.06 -8.75 5.56
CA GLU A 95 -9.76 -7.54 5.09
C GLU A 95 -9.91 -6.51 6.22
N GLN A 96 -10.40 -6.94 7.37
CA GLN A 96 -10.61 -6.07 8.52
C GLN A 96 -9.31 -5.42 9.00
N ARG A 97 -8.24 -6.20 9.07
CA ARG A 97 -6.91 -5.73 9.46
C ARG A 97 -6.35 -4.70 8.48
N LEU A 98 -6.48 -4.93 7.18
CA LEU A 98 -5.97 -4.00 6.17
C LEU A 98 -6.83 -2.73 6.06
N ARG A 99 -8.14 -2.83 6.24
CA ARG A 99 -9.00 -1.65 6.35
C ARG A 99 -8.60 -0.76 7.54
N ALA A 100 -8.32 -1.37 8.68
CA ALA A 100 -7.84 -0.64 9.86
C ALA A 100 -6.48 0.01 9.61
N ALA A 101 -5.55 -0.69 8.97
CA ALA A 101 -4.22 -0.15 8.63
C ALA A 101 -4.31 1.04 7.65
N CYS A 102 -5.21 0.98 6.68
CA CYS A 102 -5.47 2.11 5.79
C CYS A 102 -6.02 3.32 6.55
N ALA A 103 -6.99 3.10 7.44
CA ALA A 103 -7.55 4.16 8.27
C ALA A 103 -6.48 4.82 9.16
N ASP A 104 -5.62 4.03 9.79
CA ASP A 104 -4.50 4.50 10.61
C ASP A 104 -3.48 5.31 9.77
N ALA A 105 -3.32 4.99 8.50
CA ALA A 105 -2.49 5.74 7.57
C ALA A 105 -3.19 6.98 6.98
N GLY A 106 -4.44 7.26 7.36
CA GLY A 106 -5.21 8.38 6.85
C GLY A 106 -5.83 8.14 5.47
N LEU A 107 -5.92 6.89 5.02
CA LEU A 107 -6.52 6.51 3.75
C LEU A 107 -7.98 6.09 3.92
N THR A 108 -8.79 6.36 2.90
CA THR A 108 -10.16 5.86 2.79
C THR A 108 -10.19 4.68 1.84
N VAL A 109 -10.62 3.52 2.32
CA VAL A 109 -10.81 2.33 1.48
C VAL A 109 -12.08 2.50 0.65
N LEU A 110 -11.94 2.46 -0.67
CA LEU A 110 -13.04 2.59 -1.61
C LEU A 110 -13.61 1.22 -1.99
N HIS A 111 -12.74 0.23 -2.22
CA HIS A 111 -13.14 -1.10 -2.67
C HIS A 111 -12.23 -2.17 -2.07
N TRP A 112 -12.85 -3.30 -1.80
CA TRP A 112 -12.19 -4.59 -1.57
C TRP A 112 -12.75 -5.55 -2.61
N LEU A 113 -11.88 -6.10 -3.46
CA LEU A 113 -12.28 -6.89 -4.62
C LEU A 113 -11.58 -8.25 -4.61
N ASP A 114 -12.29 -9.30 -5.00
CA ASP A 114 -11.65 -10.57 -5.31
C ASP A 114 -10.78 -10.44 -6.56
N SER A 115 -9.57 -11.00 -6.52
CA SER A 115 -8.79 -11.17 -7.74
C SER A 115 -9.45 -12.24 -8.64
N PRO A 116 -9.59 -11.99 -9.94
CA PRO A 116 -10.12 -12.97 -10.87
C PRO A 116 -9.17 -14.15 -11.11
N ILE A 117 -7.93 -14.04 -10.69
CA ILE A 117 -6.90 -15.08 -10.78
C ILE A 117 -6.40 -15.45 -9.38
N ALA A 118 -6.20 -16.75 -9.17
CA ALA A 118 -5.53 -17.24 -7.97
C ALA A 118 -4.01 -17.02 -8.07
N GLY A 119 -3.35 -16.91 -6.90
CA GLY A 119 -1.90 -16.90 -6.84
C GLY A 119 -1.27 -18.17 -7.38
N GLY A 120 0.04 -18.12 -7.68
CA GLY A 120 0.79 -19.26 -8.24
C GLY A 120 0.80 -20.52 -7.37
N ASP A 121 0.54 -20.38 -6.08
CA ASP A 121 0.40 -21.46 -5.09
C ASP A 121 -1.06 -21.93 -4.89
N GLY A 122 -2.02 -21.34 -5.61
CA GLY A 122 -3.45 -21.62 -5.50
C GLY A 122 -4.19 -20.78 -4.43
N ASN A 123 -3.53 -19.88 -3.73
CA ASN A 123 -4.17 -18.98 -2.77
C ASN A 123 -5.09 -17.98 -3.46
N ARG A 124 -6.24 -17.69 -2.84
CA ARG A 124 -7.07 -16.54 -3.21
C ARG A 124 -6.31 -15.25 -2.91
N GLU A 125 -6.44 -14.32 -3.81
CA GLU A 125 -5.90 -12.98 -3.68
C GLU A 125 -7.02 -11.93 -3.81
N PHE A 126 -6.76 -10.75 -3.29
CA PHE A 126 -7.72 -9.65 -3.30
C PHE A 126 -7.02 -8.38 -3.75
N PHE A 127 -7.81 -7.37 -4.13
CA PHE A 127 -7.31 -6.01 -4.30
C PHE A 127 -7.90 -5.11 -3.23
N ILE A 128 -7.06 -4.29 -2.64
CA ILE A 128 -7.51 -3.15 -1.84
C ILE A 128 -7.27 -1.86 -2.62
N HIS A 129 -8.35 -1.11 -2.83
CA HIS A 129 -8.35 0.19 -3.48
C HIS A 129 -8.68 1.25 -2.45
N ALA A 130 -7.76 2.17 -2.25
CA ALA A 130 -7.89 3.24 -1.27
C ALA A 130 -7.50 4.59 -1.88
N CYS A 131 -7.96 5.66 -1.30
CA CYS A 131 -7.57 7.00 -1.71
C CYS A 131 -7.08 7.84 -0.52
N CYS A 132 -6.20 8.77 -0.85
CA CYS A 132 -5.90 9.88 0.04
C CYS A 132 -7.09 10.83 0.01
N PRO A 133 -7.69 11.19 1.16
CA PRO A 133 -8.76 12.18 1.18
C PRO A 133 -8.21 13.49 0.62
N SER A 134 -9.05 14.25 -0.08
CA SER A 134 -8.73 15.63 -0.43
C SER A 134 -8.44 16.39 0.85
N ASP A 135 -7.41 17.23 0.83
CA ASP A 135 -7.05 18.09 1.97
C ASP A 135 -8.30 18.66 2.63
N GLN A 136 -8.69 18.06 3.73
CA GLN A 136 -9.40 18.84 4.73
C GLN A 136 -8.35 19.76 5.32
N PRO A 137 -8.58 21.08 5.36
CA PRO A 137 -7.71 21.95 6.09
C PRO A 137 -7.55 21.35 7.47
N GLN A 138 -6.32 21.06 7.86
CA GLN A 138 -6.02 20.64 9.21
C GLN A 138 -6.76 21.62 10.12
N GLN A 139 -7.82 21.13 10.72
CA GLN A 139 -8.36 21.81 11.88
C GLN A 139 -7.22 21.77 12.90
N THR A 140 -6.44 22.81 12.90
CA THR A 140 -5.61 23.13 14.04
C THR A 140 -6.54 23.11 15.22
N GLN A 141 -6.51 22.01 15.98
CA GLN A 141 -7.08 22.02 17.32
C GLN A 141 -6.32 23.10 18.07
N LYS A 142 -6.92 24.24 18.14
CA LYS A 142 -6.50 25.22 19.16
C LYS A 142 -6.71 24.55 20.52
N PRO A 143 -5.69 24.55 21.37
CA PRO A 143 -5.84 24.08 22.74
C PRO A 143 -6.91 24.86 23.49
#